data_edef71405fb4072d2fd81e75c79de3f2
#
_entry.id   edef71405fb4072d2fd81e75c79de3f2
#
_cell.length_a   1.000
_cell.length_b   1.000
_cell.length_c   1.000
_cell.angle_alpha   90.00
_cell.angle_beta   90.00
_cell.angle_gamma   90.00
#
_symmetry.space_group_name_H-M   'P 1'
#
loop_
_entity.id
_entity.type
_entity.pdbx_description
1 polymer ?
#
loop_
_entity_poly.entity_id
_entity_poly.type
_entity_poly.pdbx_seq_one_letter_code
_entity_poly.pdbx_strand_id
1 'polypeptide(L)'
;MDMMFGLSMVLGIGPALAAMYLIVRNYTYPKVEQPFFSDATFFLLFFVGLVAGSVLFFAMRVLGFASNIVYMILMSVVEVMAMVVIMNLKRFRGKSDSVFYGYALGLGMASGLSMGICYSIAVLLGDIGMDVSILILVVIAVTIVLIMGACGTTIGEGIARHRVMEFALQALLLLVAYNMLLTGLFQFGNTGGVAFYACAVLMILVSVAYFYRIMTVKLAGVIRDVLKMEGKKRSDIPK
;
A
#
# COMPACT_ATOMS: atom_id res chain seq x y z
N MET A 1 -22.92 -17.40 -1.21
CA MET A 1 -21.76 -16.52 -1.02
C MET A 1 -22.22 -15.11 -1.33
N ASP A 2 -22.18 -14.21 -0.37
CA ASP A 2 -22.77 -12.90 -0.54
C ASP A 2 -22.08 -12.15 -1.67
N MET A 3 -22.87 -11.62 -2.59
CA MET A 3 -22.37 -10.81 -3.73
C MET A 3 -21.48 -9.66 -3.24
N MET A 4 -21.77 -9.10 -2.06
CA MET A 4 -21.00 -8.05 -1.40
C MET A 4 -19.58 -8.49 -1.04
N PHE A 5 -19.40 -9.73 -0.57
CA PHE A 5 -18.08 -10.28 -0.26
C PHE A 5 -17.25 -10.45 -1.54
N GLY A 6 -17.85 -10.99 -2.62
CA GLY A 6 -17.18 -11.14 -3.91
C GLY A 6 -16.74 -9.79 -4.48
N LEU A 7 -17.60 -8.77 -4.44
CA LEU A 7 -17.29 -7.42 -4.90
C LEU A 7 -16.12 -6.82 -4.08
N SER A 8 -16.17 -6.94 -2.76
CA SER A 8 -15.12 -6.42 -1.87
C SER A 8 -13.77 -7.12 -2.08
N MET A 9 -13.78 -8.41 -2.38
CA MET A 9 -12.59 -9.17 -2.73
C MET A 9 -11.97 -8.68 -4.05
N VAL A 10 -12.78 -8.48 -5.08
CA VAL A 10 -12.31 -7.96 -6.38
C VAL A 10 -11.77 -6.53 -6.22
N LEU A 11 -12.46 -5.66 -5.50
CA LEU A 11 -12.04 -4.29 -5.26
C LEU A 11 -10.77 -4.21 -4.38
N GLY A 12 -10.64 -5.08 -3.38
CA GLY A 12 -9.48 -5.08 -2.48
C GLY A 12 -8.22 -5.64 -3.13
N ILE A 13 -8.34 -6.75 -3.86
CA ILE A 13 -7.18 -7.46 -4.42
C ILE A 13 -6.87 -7.02 -5.86
N GLY A 14 -7.88 -6.71 -6.67
CA GLY A 14 -7.71 -6.38 -8.09
C GLY A 14 -6.72 -5.24 -8.37
N PRO A 15 -6.87 -4.07 -7.75
CA PRO A 15 -5.94 -2.95 -7.95
C PRO A 15 -4.51 -3.29 -7.52
N ALA A 16 -4.34 -4.08 -6.44
CA ALA A 16 -3.02 -4.51 -5.98
C ALA A 16 -2.34 -5.47 -6.96
N LEU A 17 -3.09 -6.42 -7.53
CA LEU A 17 -2.56 -7.30 -8.58
C LEU A 17 -2.19 -6.52 -9.84
N ALA A 18 -3.00 -5.52 -10.23
CA ALA A 18 -2.67 -4.65 -11.35
C ALA A 18 -1.38 -3.86 -11.10
N ALA A 19 -1.24 -3.28 -9.90
CA ALA A 19 -0.03 -2.56 -9.49
C ALA A 19 1.20 -3.49 -9.43
N MET A 20 1.03 -4.71 -8.93
CA MET A 20 2.07 -5.75 -8.90
C MET A 20 2.52 -6.14 -10.31
N TYR A 21 1.58 -6.32 -11.24
CA TYR A 21 1.88 -6.63 -12.64
C TYR A 21 2.75 -5.56 -13.30
N LEU A 22 2.53 -4.27 -13.00
CA LEU A 22 3.34 -3.18 -13.55
C LEU A 22 4.83 -3.33 -13.17
N ILE A 23 5.13 -3.72 -11.94
CA ILE A 23 6.50 -3.94 -11.48
C ILE A 23 7.09 -5.20 -12.10
N VAL A 24 6.38 -6.33 -12.02
CA VAL A 24 6.84 -7.60 -12.59
C VAL A 24 7.17 -7.41 -14.08
N ARG A 25 6.28 -6.81 -14.86
CA ARG A 25 6.50 -6.54 -16.29
C ARG A 25 7.74 -5.71 -16.59
N ASN A 26 8.11 -4.78 -15.71
CA ASN A 26 9.19 -3.82 -15.98
C ASN A 26 10.55 -4.28 -15.46
N TYR A 27 10.61 -5.12 -14.42
CA TYR A 27 11.83 -5.50 -13.71
C TYR A 27 12.15 -6.99 -13.75
N THR A 28 11.46 -7.75 -14.62
CA THR A 28 11.74 -9.17 -14.89
C THR A 28 12.00 -9.41 -16.37
N TYR A 29 12.44 -10.64 -16.71
CA TYR A 29 12.60 -11.06 -18.10
C TYR A 29 11.28 -10.86 -18.88
N PRO A 30 11.30 -10.42 -20.16
CA PRO A 30 12.45 -10.21 -21.04
C PRO A 30 13.02 -8.78 -21.04
N LYS A 31 12.50 -7.84 -20.24
CA LYS A 31 12.97 -6.45 -20.27
C LYS A 31 14.33 -6.25 -19.63
N VAL A 32 14.72 -7.14 -18.72
CA VAL A 32 16.01 -7.13 -18.06
C VAL A 32 16.70 -8.48 -18.23
N GLU A 33 18.03 -8.50 -18.33
CA GLU A 33 18.81 -9.72 -18.52
C GLU A 33 18.70 -10.69 -17.33
N GLN A 34 18.67 -10.13 -16.13
CA GLN A 34 18.48 -10.88 -14.88
C GLN A 34 17.42 -10.20 -14.02
N PRO A 35 16.47 -10.94 -13.43
CA PRO A 35 15.49 -10.39 -12.52
C PRO A 35 16.14 -9.59 -11.38
N PHE A 36 15.52 -8.47 -11.00
CA PHE A 36 15.99 -7.66 -9.87
C PHE A 36 15.59 -8.23 -8.52
N PHE A 37 14.68 -9.17 -8.47
CA PHE A 37 14.17 -9.82 -7.27
C PHE A 37 13.77 -11.27 -7.55
N SER A 38 13.62 -12.07 -6.50
CA SER A 38 13.10 -13.43 -6.60
C SER A 38 11.58 -13.42 -6.62
N ASP A 39 10.97 -13.94 -7.68
CA ASP A 39 9.50 -14.01 -7.82
C ASP A 39 8.86 -14.74 -6.64
N ALA A 40 9.41 -15.88 -6.23
CA ALA A 40 8.88 -16.64 -5.09
C ALA A 40 8.84 -15.84 -3.80
N THR A 41 9.89 -15.04 -3.50
CA THR A 41 9.94 -14.19 -2.30
C THR A 41 9.00 -12.99 -2.44
N PHE A 42 8.86 -12.43 -3.63
CA PHE A 42 7.97 -11.32 -3.94
C PHE A 42 6.50 -11.71 -3.70
N PHE A 43 6.06 -12.83 -4.26
CA PHE A 43 4.70 -13.34 -4.04
C PHE A 43 4.48 -13.78 -2.60
N LEU A 44 5.46 -14.42 -1.96
CA LEU A 44 5.37 -14.78 -0.54
C LEU A 44 5.10 -13.55 0.33
N LEU A 45 5.83 -12.46 0.11
CA LEU A 45 5.66 -11.22 0.88
C LEU A 45 4.33 -10.54 0.60
N PHE A 46 3.81 -10.64 -0.62
CA PHE A 46 2.45 -10.22 -0.92
C PHE A 46 1.42 -11.00 -0.06
N PHE A 47 1.52 -12.32 0.01
CA PHE A 47 0.62 -13.13 0.85
C PHE A 47 0.80 -12.87 2.35
N VAL A 48 2.02 -12.72 2.83
CA VAL A 48 2.30 -12.31 4.22
C VAL A 48 1.67 -10.95 4.51
N GLY A 49 1.80 -10.00 3.59
CA GLY A 49 1.16 -8.70 3.67
C GLY A 49 -0.36 -8.80 3.71
N LEU A 50 -0.96 -9.60 2.85
CA LEU A 50 -2.42 -9.81 2.81
C LEU A 50 -2.95 -10.34 4.15
N VAL A 51 -2.29 -11.32 4.73
CA VAL A 51 -2.65 -11.83 6.06
C VAL A 51 -2.47 -10.75 7.13
N ALA A 52 -1.34 -10.04 7.13
CA ALA A 52 -1.08 -8.95 8.07
C ALA A 52 -2.13 -7.83 7.95
N GLY A 53 -2.46 -7.40 6.74
CA GLY A 53 -3.49 -6.39 6.48
C GLY A 53 -4.89 -6.84 6.96
N SER A 54 -5.24 -8.11 6.74
CA SER A 54 -6.49 -8.66 7.26
C SER A 54 -6.54 -8.67 8.80
N VAL A 55 -5.44 -9.05 9.45
CA VAL A 55 -5.34 -9.01 10.92
C VAL A 55 -5.47 -7.57 11.44
N LEU A 56 -4.81 -6.62 10.78
CA LEU A 56 -4.90 -5.19 11.14
C LEU A 56 -6.32 -4.66 10.96
N PHE A 57 -7.00 -5.04 9.88
CA PHE A 57 -8.41 -4.70 9.69
C PHE A 57 -9.29 -5.23 10.83
N PHE A 58 -9.12 -6.49 11.23
CA PHE A 58 -9.86 -7.05 12.37
C PHE A 58 -9.56 -6.30 13.67
N ALA A 59 -8.29 -5.98 13.93
CA ALA A 59 -7.91 -5.18 15.09
C ALA A 59 -8.57 -3.78 15.05
N MET A 60 -8.55 -3.11 13.90
CA MET A 60 -9.23 -1.83 13.69
C MET A 60 -10.73 -1.92 13.99
N ARG A 61 -11.37 -2.99 13.55
CA ARG A 61 -12.81 -3.20 13.72
C ARG A 61 -13.19 -3.47 15.19
N VAL A 62 -12.44 -4.35 15.86
CA VAL A 62 -12.69 -4.72 17.28
C VAL A 62 -12.42 -3.55 18.22
N LEU A 63 -11.37 -2.79 17.96
CA LEU A 63 -10.95 -1.66 18.82
C LEU A 63 -11.66 -0.34 18.47
N GLY A 64 -12.51 -0.32 17.45
CA GLY A 64 -13.26 0.87 17.05
C GLY A 64 -12.40 2.01 16.51
N PHE A 65 -11.24 1.72 15.94
CA PHE A 65 -10.29 2.73 15.45
C PHE A 65 -10.87 3.68 14.40
N ALA A 66 -11.85 3.23 13.60
CA ALA A 66 -12.46 4.06 12.56
C ALA A 66 -13.29 5.25 13.10
N SER A 67 -13.64 5.24 14.38
CA SER A 67 -14.51 6.27 14.99
C SER A 67 -13.75 7.49 15.54
N ASN A 68 -12.44 7.40 15.73
CA ASN A 68 -11.64 8.44 16.37
C ASN A 68 -10.32 8.68 15.65
N ILE A 69 -10.02 9.95 15.38
CA ILE A 69 -8.80 10.38 14.69
C ILE A 69 -7.52 9.93 15.40
N VAL A 70 -7.51 9.91 16.75
CA VAL A 70 -6.36 9.46 17.54
C VAL A 70 -6.09 7.98 17.28
N TYR A 71 -7.14 7.16 17.23
CA TYR A 71 -6.99 5.74 16.93
C TYR A 71 -6.50 5.48 15.49
N MET A 72 -6.91 6.32 14.53
CA MET A 72 -6.41 6.21 13.15
C MET A 72 -4.93 6.59 13.03
N ILE A 73 -4.47 7.55 13.82
CA ILE A 73 -3.03 7.87 13.91
C ILE A 73 -2.26 6.68 14.50
N LEU A 74 -2.74 6.11 15.60
CA LEU A 74 -2.15 4.91 16.20
C LEU A 74 -2.13 3.73 15.23
N MET A 75 -3.19 3.56 14.44
CA MET A 75 -3.26 2.54 13.41
C MET A 75 -2.18 2.72 12.36
N SER A 76 -1.93 3.97 11.90
CA SER A 76 -0.83 4.26 10.97
C SER A 76 0.53 3.84 11.53
N VAL A 77 0.76 4.07 12.83
CA VAL A 77 1.99 3.62 13.51
C VAL A 77 2.09 2.09 13.47
N VAL A 78 1.01 1.38 13.80
CA VAL A 78 0.99 -0.09 13.81
C VAL A 78 1.22 -0.66 12.40
N GLU A 79 0.60 -0.06 11.38
CA GLU A 79 0.78 -0.45 9.97
C GLU A 79 2.25 -0.32 9.53
N VAL A 80 2.88 0.84 9.80
CA VAL A 80 4.29 1.06 9.47
C VAL A 80 5.19 0.13 10.27
N MET A 81 4.95 -0.03 11.58
CA MET A 81 5.74 -0.93 12.41
C MET A 81 5.63 -2.38 11.97
N ALA A 82 4.45 -2.85 11.56
CA ALA A 82 4.27 -4.18 11.00
C ALA A 82 5.13 -4.38 9.75
N MET A 83 5.11 -3.42 8.81
CA MET A 83 5.98 -3.47 7.63
C MET A 83 7.46 -3.47 8.00
N VAL A 84 7.88 -2.61 8.92
CA VAL A 84 9.28 -2.52 9.38
C VAL A 84 9.71 -3.83 10.03
N VAL A 85 8.92 -4.42 10.91
CA VAL A 85 9.25 -5.68 11.59
C VAL A 85 9.44 -6.81 10.58
N ILE A 86 8.51 -6.96 9.63
CA ILE A 86 8.59 -8.01 8.60
C ILE A 86 9.81 -7.79 7.69
N MET A 87 10.05 -6.56 7.26
CA MET A 87 11.14 -6.23 6.34
C MET A 87 12.52 -6.17 7.02
N ASN A 88 12.59 -5.99 8.33
CA ASN A 88 13.86 -5.87 9.06
C ASN A 88 14.56 -7.21 9.35
N LEU A 89 14.08 -8.31 8.80
CA LEU A 89 14.75 -9.61 8.89
C LEU A 89 16.13 -9.56 8.21
N LYS A 90 17.11 -10.26 8.77
CA LYS A 90 18.50 -10.31 8.26
C LYS A 90 18.60 -10.65 6.76
N ARG A 91 17.63 -11.40 6.25
CA ARG A 91 17.54 -11.81 4.83
C ARG A 91 17.42 -10.63 3.88
N PHE A 92 16.77 -9.53 4.29
CA PHE A 92 16.44 -8.40 3.43
C PHE A 92 17.38 -7.20 3.58
N ARG A 93 18.15 -7.13 4.66
CA ARG A 93 19.00 -5.97 4.94
C ARG A 93 20.12 -5.79 3.91
N GLY A 94 20.30 -4.54 3.47
CA GLY A 94 21.41 -4.15 2.61
C GLY A 94 21.34 -4.71 1.18
N LYS A 95 20.17 -5.12 0.71
CA LYS A 95 19.96 -5.68 -0.62
C LYS A 95 19.03 -4.81 -1.45
N SER A 96 19.33 -4.68 -2.74
CA SER A 96 18.49 -3.96 -3.72
C SER A 96 17.11 -4.57 -3.87
N ASP A 97 16.98 -5.90 -3.73
CA ASP A 97 15.73 -6.64 -3.80
C ASP A 97 14.72 -6.17 -2.75
N SER A 98 15.20 -5.64 -1.60
CA SER A 98 14.36 -5.22 -0.48
C SER A 98 13.37 -4.12 -0.84
N VAL A 99 13.70 -3.30 -1.82
CA VAL A 99 12.81 -2.26 -2.35
C VAL A 99 11.56 -2.89 -2.96
N PHE A 100 11.74 -3.93 -3.76
CA PHE A 100 10.64 -4.68 -4.39
C PHE A 100 9.86 -5.52 -3.38
N TYR A 101 10.55 -6.10 -2.42
CA TYR A 101 9.91 -6.88 -1.35
C TYR A 101 9.06 -6.01 -0.43
N GLY A 102 9.51 -4.80 -0.12
CA GLY A 102 8.72 -3.82 0.61
C GLY A 102 7.47 -3.42 -0.17
N TYR A 103 7.58 -3.22 -1.49
CA TYR A 103 6.44 -2.96 -2.37
C TYR A 103 5.41 -4.09 -2.32
N ALA A 104 5.84 -5.34 -2.51
CA ALA A 104 4.96 -6.50 -2.48
C ALA A 104 4.24 -6.64 -1.13
N LEU A 105 4.97 -6.46 -0.03
CA LEU A 105 4.40 -6.47 1.32
C LEU A 105 3.35 -5.36 1.51
N GLY A 106 3.66 -4.14 1.08
CA GLY A 106 2.74 -3.00 1.14
C GLY A 106 1.45 -3.23 0.33
N LEU A 107 1.57 -3.78 -0.90
CA LEU A 107 0.41 -4.15 -1.71
C LEU A 107 -0.43 -5.26 -1.08
N GLY A 108 0.21 -6.26 -0.48
CA GLY A 108 -0.50 -7.32 0.25
C GLY A 108 -1.29 -6.76 1.42
N MET A 109 -0.65 -5.94 2.26
CA MET A 109 -1.33 -5.29 3.40
C MET A 109 -2.48 -4.40 2.94
N ALA A 110 -2.28 -3.64 1.87
CA ALA A 110 -3.33 -2.85 1.24
C ALA A 110 -4.53 -3.70 0.82
N SER A 111 -4.27 -4.87 0.21
CA SER A 111 -5.33 -5.78 -0.23
C SER A 111 -6.18 -6.27 0.94
N GLY A 112 -5.55 -6.68 2.04
CA GLY A 112 -6.26 -7.15 3.23
C GLY A 112 -7.09 -6.05 3.90
N LEU A 113 -6.51 -4.85 4.07
CA LEU A 113 -7.19 -3.69 4.63
C LEU A 113 -8.34 -3.22 3.74
N SER A 114 -8.08 -3.03 2.46
CA SER A 114 -9.04 -2.53 1.47
C SER A 114 -10.24 -3.48 1.33
N MET A 115 -9.99 -4.80 1.22
CA MET A 115 -11.07 -5.81 1.18
C MET A 115 -11.97 -5.71 2.41
N GLY A 116 -11.38 -5.62 3.61
CA GLY A 116 -12.12 -5.52 4.85
C GLY A 116 -12.93 -4.23 4.97
N ILE A 117 -12.33 -3.08 4.62
CA ILE A 117 -12.99 -1.76 4.63
C ILE A 117 -14.13 -1.75 3.61
N CYS A 118 -13.90 -2.18 2.38
CA CYS A 118 -14.93 -2.24 1.34
C CYS A 118 -16.10 -3.14 1.74
N TYR A 119 -15.81 -4.31 2.33
CA TYR A 119 -16.85 -5.22 2.84
C TYR A 119 -17.68 -4.56 3.96
N SER A 120 -17.02 -3.89 4.91
CA SER A 120 -17.71 -3.22 6.01
C SER A 120 -18.64 -2.11 5.50
N ILE A 121 -18.19 -1.30 4.54
CA ILE A 121 -19.00 -0.25 3.94
C ILE A 121 -20.14 -0.85 3.12
N ALA A 122 -19.89 -1.89 2.33
CA ALA A 122 -20.88 -2.58 1.53
C ALA A 122 -22.03 -3.13 2.38
N VAL A 123 -21.70 -3.75 3.52
CA VAL A 123 -22.69 -4.27 4.47
C VAL A 123 -23.50 -3.14 5.13
N LEU A 124 -22.88 -1.99 5.43
CA LEU A 124 -23.56 -0.84 6.02
C LEU A 124 -24.51 -0.16 5.04
N LEU A 125 -24.18 -0.12 3.74
CA LEU A 125 -24.98 0.52 2.71
C LEU A 125 -26.18 -0.36 2.26
N GLY A 126 -26.20 -1.65 2.59
CA GLY A 126 -27.25 -2.57 2.16
C GLY A 126 -27.23 -2.85 0.67
N ASP A 127 -28.35 -2.60 -0.03
CA ASP A 127 -28.38 -2.73 -1.50
C ASP A 127 -27.54 -1.65 -2.18
N ILE A 128 -26.34 -2.04 -2.61
CA ILE A 128 -25.49 -1.14 -3.41
C ILE A 128 -26.05 -1.09 -4.83
N GLY A 129 -26.79 -0.03 -5.14
CA GLY A 129 -27.10 0.33 -6.51
C GLY A 129 -25.82 0.66 -7.29
N MET A 130 -25.88 0.65 -8.64
CA MET A 130 -24.77 1.09 -9.51
C MET A 130 -24.54 2.61 -9.41
N ASP A 131 -24.51 3.16 -8.21
CA ASP A 131 -24.51 4.57 -7.90
C ASP A 131 -23.13 5.05 -7.43
N VAL A 132 -23.09 6.28 -6.96
CA VAL A 132 -21.93 6.96 -6.36
C VAL A 132 -21.23 6.10 -5.29
N SER A 133 -21.96 5.21 -4.61
CA SER A 133 -21.45 4.31 -3.58
C SER A 133 -20.37 3.37 -4.09
N ILE A 134 -20.53 2.75 -5.26
CA ILE A 134 -19.50 1.89 -5.87
C ILE A 134 -18.27 2.70 -6.25
N LEU A 135 -18.47 3.90 -6.81
CA LEU A 135 -17.35 4.78 -7.15
C LEU A 135 -16.48 5.10 -5.94
N ILE A 136 -17.10 5.38 -4.80
CA ILE A 136 -16.38 5.66 -3.54
C ILE A 136 -15.60 4.42 -3.06
N LEU A 137 -16.20 3.24 -3.14
CA LEU A 137 -15.50 1.99 -2.79
C LEU A 137 -14.27 1.76 -3.68
N VAL A 138 -14.40 2.01 -4.99
CA VAL A 138 -13.27 1.94 -5.93
C VAL A 138 -12.19 2.97 -5.57
N VAL A 139 -12.57 4.20 -5.26
CA VAL A 139 -11.62 5.25 -4.87
C VAL A 139 -10.86 4.86 -3.60
N ILE A 140 -11.56 4.38 -2.57
CA ILE A 140 -10.94 3.92 -1.33
C ILE A 140 -9.98 2.76 -1.62
N ALA A 141 -10.44 1.75 -2.35
CA ALA A 141 -9.63 0.57 -2.67
C ALA A 141 -8.35 0.92 -3.42
N VAL A 142 -8.46 1.72 -4.48
CA VAL A 142 -7.32 2.13 -5.30
C VAL A 142 -6.35 3.01 -4.50
N THR A 143 -6.84 3.99 -3.76
CA THR A 143 -5.98 4.91 -3.01
C THR A 143 -5.23 4.22 -1.88
N ILE A 144 -5.85 3.26 -1.15
CA ILE A 144 -5.16 2.43 -0.15
C ILE A 144 -4.02 1.63 -0.80
N VAL A 145 -4.28 1.00 -1.95
CA VAL A 145 -3.27 0.21 -2.67
C VAL A 145 -2.09 1.08 -3.11
N LEU A 146 -2.36 2.25 -3.68
CA LEU A 146 -1.29 3.15 -4.13
C LEU A 146 -0.43 3.65 -2.97
N ILE A 147 -1.06 4.11 -1.88
CA ILE A 147 -0.34 4.69 -0.75
C ILE A 147 0.48 3.64 0.01
N MET A 148 -0.11 2.47 0.28
CA MET A 148 0.55 1.39 1.01
C MET A 148 1.68 0.76 0.20
N GLY A 149 1.49 0.58 -1.13
CA GLY A 149 2.55 0.14 -2.03
C GLY A 149 3.74 1.10 -2.02
N ALA A 150 3.47 2.42 -2.08
CA ALA A 150 4.51 3.44 -2.02
C ALA A 150 5.20 3.50 -0.64
N CYS A 151 4.45 3.36 0.47
CA CYS A 151 5.01 3.27 1.83
C CYS A 151 5.90 2.03 1.99
N GLY A 152 5.43 0.86 1.51
CA GLY A 152 6.21 -0.37 1.53
C GLY A 152 7.52 -0.24 0.75
N THR A 153 7.50 0.39 -0.44
CA THR A 153 8.71 0.69 -1.23
C THR A 153 9.67 1.58 -0.45
N THR A 154 9.15 2.64 0.19
CA THR A 154 9.95 3.57 0.99
C THR A 154 10.62 2.86 2.17
N ILE A 155 9.90 1.97 2.87
CA ILE A 155 10.46 1.16 3.95
C ILE A 155 11.51 0.19 3.41
N GLY A 156 11.24 -0.46 2.27
CA GLY A 156 12.19 -1.34 1.59
C GLY A 156 13.49 -0.62 1.21
N GLU A 157 13.41 0.64 0.75
CA GLU A 157 14.57 1.50 0.53
C GLU A 157 15.36 1.74 1.82
N GLY A 158 14.68 2.06 2.92
CA GLY A 158 15.32 2.25 4.23
C GLY A 158 16.07 1.02 4.72
N ILE A 159 15.51 -0.18 4.50
CA ILE A 159 16.14 -1.47 4.81
C ILE A 159 17.37 -1.71 3.93
N ALA A 160 17.27 -1.42 2.63
CA ALA A 160 18.37 -1.55 1.67
C ALA A 160 19.54 -0.62 1.99
N ARG A 161 19.25 0.61 2.44
CA ARG A 161 20.26 1.65 2.76
C ARG A 161 20.74 1.61 4.22
N HIS A 162 20.28 0.68 5.05
CA HIS A 162 20.54 0.64 6.51
C HIS A 162 20.09 1.90 7.29
N ARG A 163 19.10 2.63 6.77
CA ARG A 163 18.53 3.86 7.35
C ARG A 163 17.04 3.69 7.67
N VAL A 164 16.70 2.60 8.34
CA VAL A 164 15.32 2.13 8.53
C VAL A 164 14.43 3.20 9.19
N MET A 165 14.91 3.84 10.26
CA MET A 165 14.09 4.80 11.03
C MET A 165 13.73 6.05 10.23
N GLU A 166 14.66 6.56 9.43
CA GLU A 166 14.44 7.76 8.60
C GLU A 166 13.34 7.52 7.56
N PHE A 167 13.41 6.39 6.87
CA PHE A 167 12.42 6.03 5.84
C PHE A 167 11.10 5.55 6.43
N ALA A 168 11.12 4.88 7.59
CA ALA A 168 9.91 4.53 8.33
C ALA A 168 9.14 5.78 8.78
N LEU A 169 9.85 6.83 9.25
CA LEU A 169 9.23 8.09 9.64
C LEU A 169 8.60 8.80 8.42
N GLN A 170 9.27 8.77 7.25
CA GLN A 170 8.69 9.33 6.02
C GLN A 170 7.41 8.60 5.61
N ALA A 171 7.41 7.26 5.64
CA ALA A 171 6.23 6.44 5.36
C ALA A 171 5.12 6.71 6.38
N LEU A 172 5.47 6.85 7.67
CA LEU A 172 4.51 7.12 8.74
C LEU A 172 3.81 8.46 8.56
N LEU A 173 4.54 9.53 8.30
CA LEU A 173 3.94 10.86 8.08
C LEU A 173 2.93 10.85 6.95
N LEU A 174 3.26 10.18 5.87
CA LEU A 174 2.38 10.06 4.72
C LEU A 174 1.13 9.24 5.04
N LEU A 175 1.31 8.11 5.73
CA LEU A 175 0.21 7.22 6.07
C LEU A 175 -0.74 7.85 7.09
N VAL A 176 -0.19 8.62 8.06
CA VAL A 176 -0.99 9.43 8.98
C VAL A 176 -1.83 10.46 8.22
N ALA A 177 -1.22 11.20 7.29
CA ALA A 177 -1.95 12.18 6.49
C ALA A 177 -3.08 11.53 5.68
N TYR A 178 -2.81 10.36 5.06
CA TYR A 178 -3.81 9.59 4.33
C TYR A 178 -4.94 9.09 5.25
N ASN A 179 -4.62 8.49 6.39
CA ASN A 179 -5.60 7.96 7.34
C ASN A 179 -6.46 9.08 7.99
N MET A 180 -5.92 10.29 8.15
CA MET A 180 -6.70 11.46 8.55
C MET A 180 -7.74 11.83 7.49
N LEU A 181 -7.38 11.83 6.20
CA LEU A 181 -8.31 12.07 5.10
C LEU A 181 -9.37 10.98 5.01
N LEU A 182 -8.99 9.72 5.19
CA LEU A 182 -9.91 8.58 5.23
C LEU A 182 -10.91 8.71 6.39
N THR A 183 -10.45 9.12 7.58
CA THR A 183 -11.33 9.40 8.73
C THR A 183 -12.29 10.53 8.42
N GLY A 184 -11.82 11.60 7.80
CA GLY A 184 -12.65 12.71 7.33
C GLY A 184 -13.73 12.23 6.36
N LEU A 185 -13.36 11.38 5.41
CA LEU A 185 -14.30 10.78 4.46
C LEU A 185 -15.44 10.02 5.20
N PHE A 186 -15.10 9.23 6.21
CA PHE A 186 -16.10 8.49 6.99
C PHE A 186 -16.98 9.41 7.85
N GLN A 187 -16.40 10.42 8.48
CA GLN A 187 -17.16 11.37 9.32
C GLN A 187 -18.12 12.22 8.50
N PHE A 188 -17.72 12.66 7.30
CA PHE A 188 -18.56 13.47 6.42
C PHE A 188 -19.44 12.64 5.49
N GLY A 189 -19.33 11.31 5.50
CA GLY A 189 -20.08 10.41 4.63
C GLY A 189 -21.59 10.58 4.75
N ASN A 190 -22.10 10.80 5.95
CA ASN A 190 -23.54 10.99 6.21
C ASN A 190 -24.05 12.36 5.76
N THR A 191 -23.20 13.37 5.64
CA THR A 191 -23.60 14.74 5.28
C THR A 191 -23.53 14.98 3.79
N GLY A 192 -22.76 14.19 3.02
CA GLY A 192 -22.62 14.28 1.56
C GLY A 192 -22.17 15.66 1.05
N GLY A 193 -21.66 16.52 1.93
CA GLY A 193 -21.33 17.91 1.62
C GLY A 193 -19.98 18.08 0.92
N VAL A 194 -19.62 19.34 0.65
CA VAL A 194 -18.35 19.71 -0.01
C VAL A 194 -17.14 19.11 0.68
N ALA A 195 -17.14 18.97 2.01
CA ALA A 195 -16.07 18.40 2.79
C ALA A 195 -15.80 16.91 2.44
N PHE A 196 -16.86 16.13 2.19
CA PHE A 196 -16.76 14.74 1.77
C PHE A 196 -16.01 14.60 0.43
N TYR A 197 -16.45 15.36 -0.59
CA TYR A 197 -15.80 15.33 -1.90
C TYR A 197 -14.38 15.89 -1.86
N ALA A 198 -14.13 16.91 -1.04
CA ALA A 198 -12.78 17.45 -0.83
C ALA A 198 -11.83 16.40 -0.25
N CYS A 199 -12.25 15.64 0.77
CA CYS A 199 -11.46 14.53 1.32
C CYS A 199 -11.18 13.46 0.24
N ALA A 200 -12.17 13.06 -0.55
CA ALA A 200 -12.00 12.07 -1.60
C ALA A 200 -10.99 12.53 -2.67
N VAL A 201 -11.11 13.77 -3.13
CA VAL A 201 -10.18 14.35 -4.12
C VAL A 201 -8.75 14.44 -3.56
N LEU A 202 -8.59 14.91 -2.33
CA LEU A 202 -7.28 14.99 -1.68
C LEU A 202 -6.65 13.61 -1.49
N MET A 203 -7.43 12.59 -1.13
CA MET A 203 -6.95 11.20 -1.03
C MET A 203 -6.41 10.70 -2.38
N ILE A 204 -7.14 10.96 -3.48
CA ILE A 204 -6.70 10.59 -4.83
C ILE A 204 -5.40 11.33 -5.17
N LEU A 205 -5.37 12.65 -4.98
CA LEU A 205 -4.19 13.47 -5.32
C LEU A 205 -2.95 13.04 -4.55
N VAL A 206 -3.06 12.86 -3.23
CA VAL A 206 -1.94 12.44 -2.38
C VAL A 206 -1.45 11.05 -2.78
N SER A 207 -2.37 10.10 -2.94
CA SER A 207 -2.00 8.71 -3.26
C SER A 207 -1.37 8.58 -4.64
N VAL A 208 -1.96 9.21 -5.66
CA VAL A 208 -1.46 9.16 -7.04
C VAL A 208 -0.14 9.92 -7.15
N ALA A 209 -0.05 11.13 -6.60
CA ALA A 209 1.17 11.95 -6.69
C ALA A 209 2.36 11.26 -6.02
N TYR A 210 2.14 10.69 -4.82
CA TYR A 210 3.21 10.00 -4.11
C TYR A 210 3.61 8.69 -4.78
N PHE A 211 2.63 7.88 -5.20
CA PHE A 211 2.89 6.64 -5.93
C PHE A 211 3.65 6.93 -7.23
N TYR A 212 3.20 7.90 -8.01
CA TYR A 212 3.88 8.32 -9.23
C TYR A 212 5.34 8.75 -8.95
N ARG A 213 5.55 9.59 -7.94
CA ARG A 213 6.89 10.05 -7.55
C ARG A 213 7.81 8.87 -7.17
N ILE A 214 7.30 7.90 -6.40
CA ILE A 214 8.08 6.73 -6.00
C ILE A 214 8.39 5.85 -7.20
N MET A 215 7.37 5.49 -8.00
CA MET A 215 7.52 4.49 -9.07
C MET A 215 8.26 5.00 -10.29
N THR A 216 8.05 6.26 -10.68
CA THR A 216 8.66 6.78 -11.91
C THR A 216 9.93 7.58 -11.67
N VAL A 217 9.99 8.39 -10.62
CA VAL A 217 11.11 9.30 -10.38
C VAL A 217 12.18 8.68 -9.50
N LYS A 218 11.76 8.01 -8.39
CA LYS A 218 12.71 7.52 -7.41
C LYS A 218 13.20 6.10 -7.65
N LEU A 219 12.34 5.17 -8.06
CA LEU A 219 12.63 3.74 -8.04
C LEU A 219 13.90 3.38 -8.82
N ALA A 220 14.04 3.87 -10.06
CA ALA A 220 15.22 3.60 -10.89
C ALA A 220 16.51 4.19 -10.28
N GLY A 221 16.42 5.37 -9.65
CA GLY A 221 17.54 6.00 -8.95
C GLY A 221 17.96 5.23 -7.71
N VAL A 222 16.99 4.85 -6.89
CA VAL A 222 17.21 4.05 -5.67
C VAL A 222 17.89 2.72 -5.98
N ILE A 223 17.37 1.99 -6.98
CA ILE A 223 17.96 0.71 -7.41
C ILE A 223 19.41 0.90 -7.84
N ARG A 224 19.68 1.94 -8.62
CA ARG A 224 21.04 2.27 -9.09
C ARG A 224 21.99 2.58 -7.94
N ASP A 225 21.54 3.35 -6.97
CA ASP A 225 22.35 3.71 -5.80
C ASP A 225 22.62 2.51 -4.89
N VAL A 226 21.60 1.68 -4.62
CA VAL A 226 21.76 0.49 -3.78
C VAL A 226 22.67 -0.55 -4.47
N LEU A 227 22.53 -0.75 -5.77
CA LEU A 227 23.44 -1.62 -6.54
C LEU A 227 24.90 -1.15 -6.48
N LYS A 228 25.14 0.17 -6.52
CA LYS A 228 26.49 0.73 -6.30
C LYS A 228 27.02 0.41 -4.91
N MET A 229 26.18 0.48 -3.87
CA MET A 229 26.56 0.12 -2.50
C MET A 229 26.87 -1.39 -2.36
N GLU A 230 26.17 -2.24 -3.13
CA GLU A 230 26.46 -3.68 -3.24
C GLU A 230 27.69 -4.00 -4.09
N GLY A 231 28.33 -3.02 -4.70
CA GLY A 231 29.46 -3.20 -5.62
C GLY A 231 29.08 -3.79 -6.99
N LYS A 232 27.79 -3.84 -7.33
CA LYS A 232 27.29 -4.38 -8.60
C LYS A 232 27.05 -3.25 -9.60
N LYS A 233 27.49 -3.45 -10.85
CA LYS A 233 27.20 -2.52 -11.96
C LYS A 233 26.23 -3.20 -12.92
N ARG A 234 25.08 -2.56 -13.17
CA ARG A 234 24.10 -3.00 -14.16
C ARG A 234 23.74 -1.85 -15.10
N SER A 235 23.65 -2.14 -16.39
CA SER A 235 23.28 -1.16 -17.44
C SER A 235 21.81 -1.28 -17.86
N ASP A 236 21.13 -2.36 -17.51
CA ASP A 236 19.77 -2.73 -17.90
C ASP A 236 18.67 -2.21 -16.95
N ILE A 237 18.97 -1.18 -16.16
CA ILE A 237 17.98 -0.57 -15.26
C ILE A 237 16.98 0.24 -16.08
N PRO A 238 15.67 -0.05 -16.01
CA PRO A 238 14.63 0.70 -16.70
C PRO A 238 14.65 2.19 -16.33
N LYS A 239 14.39 3.05 -17.32
CA LYS A 239 14.33 4.50 -17.12
C LYS A 239 12.99 4.94 -16.56
#